data_53d780d690db17aac1a2c7e7045074e8
#
_entry.id   53d780d690db17aac1a2c7e7045074e8
#
_cell.length_a   1.000
_cell.length_b   1.000
_cell.length_c   1.000
_cell.angle_alpha   90.00
_cell.angle_beta   90.00
_cell.angle_gamma   90.00
#
_symmetry.space_group_name_H-M   'P 1'
#
loop_
_entity.id
_entity.type
_entity.pdbx_description
1 polymer ?
#
loop_
_entity_poly.entity_id
_entity_poly.type
_entity_poly.pdbx_seq_one_letter_code
_entity_poly.pdbx_strand_id
1 'polypeptide(L)'
;MKELELKYGCNPNQKPARVFMENEAELPFTVLNGRPGYINLLDAMNSWQLVRELREATGLPAAASFKHVSPAGAAVAVPLSPVLEKVYFVEGVELSPIATAYIRARGADRMSSYGDFVALSDECDAQTASFLKREVSDGSIAPAYSPEALEILKSKRKGTYLILQMDPSYQPEELERKQVFGITFEQKRNNVAITEDCLKDIVTKNHDLPESAKRDLLIALITLKYTQSNSVCYTKDGQAIGIGAGQQSRVHCTRLAGTKADNWFLRQSPQVLNLPFKPEVRRPDRDNAIDVYIGEEWEDLLETDDWKRVFTEKPPVFTREEKKAWLQKETGVSLGSDAFFPFGDNIERAHKSGVTYVAQTGGSIRDDNVIETADKYNMTMAMTHIRLFHH
;
A
#
# COMPACT_ATOMS: atom_id res chain seq x y z
N MET A 1 27.06 10.59 -9.53
CA MET A 1 27.54 9.18 -9.75
C MET A 1 26.84 8.63 -10.99
N LYS A 2 27.59 8.24 -12.02
CA LYS A 2 27.02 7.77 -13.30
C LYS A 2 26.58 6.30 -13.31
N GLU A 3 27.20 5.50 -12.47
CA GLU A 3 26.98 4.05 -12.40
C GLU A 3 27.13 3.57 -10.96
N LEU A 4 26.35 2.57 -10.59
CA LEU A 4 26.43 1.88 -9.31
C LEU A 4 26.52 0.37 -9.54
N GLU A 5 27.66 -0.22 -9.18
CA GLU A 5 27.86 -1.67 -9.21
C GLU A 5 27.08 -2.31 -8.06
N LEU A 6 26.38 -3.39 -8.36
CA LEU A 6 25.58 -4.15 -7.41
C LEU A 6 26.22 -5.51 -7.12
N LYS A 7 25.99 -6.03 -5.92
CA LYS A 7 26.51 -7.32 -5.51
C LYS A 7 26.03 -8.47 -6.42
N TYR A 8 24.79 -8.40 -6.86
CA TYR A 8 24.11 -9.30 -7.79
C TYR A 8 22.77 -8.67 -8.24
N GLY A 9 22.13 -9.24 -9.25
CA GLY A 9 20.82 -8.82 -9.74
C GLY A 9 19.68 -9.27 -8.82
N CYS A 10 18.58 -9.78 -9.37
CA CYS A 10 17.48 -10.31 -8.55
C CYS A 10 17.89 -11.51 -7.69
N ASN A 11 18.81 -12.32 -8.19
CA ASN A 11 19.29 -13.53 -7.50
C ASN A 11 20.83 -13.55 -7.40
N PRO A 12 21.39 -14.24 -6.39
CA PRO A 12 22.85 -14.28 -6.17
C PRO A 12 23.70 -14.79 -7.34
N ASN A 13 23.13 -15.61 -8.22
CA ASN A 13 23.79 -16.12 -9.43
C ASN A 13 23.77 -15.14 -10.61
N GLN A 14 22.98 -14.06 -10.54
CA GLN A 14 22.86 -13.05 -11.59
C GLN A 14 23.94 -11.99 -11.43
N LYS A 15 25.14 -12.30 -11.92
CA LYS A 15 26.34 -11.45 -11.92
C LYS A 15 26.97 -11.39 -13.30
N PRO A 16 27.52 -10.23 -13.71
CA PRO A 16 27.56 -8.94 -12.98
C PRO A 16 26.21 -8.26 -12.92
N ALA A 17 26.07 -7.27 -12.03
CA ALA A 17 24.87 -6.44 -11.92
C ALA A 17 25.26 -4.98 -11.64
N ARG A 18 24.57 -4.04 -12.28
CA ARG A 18 24.79 -2.61 -12.13
C ARG A 18 23.54 -1.80 -12.43
N VAL A 19 23.54 -0.55 -12.00
CA VAL A 19 22.52 0.45 -12.34
C VAL A 19 23.20 1.67 -12.95
N PHE A 20 22.68 2.17 -14.04
CA PHE A 20 23.23 3.33 -14.77
C PHE A 20 22.13 3.98 -15.61
N MET A 21 22.39 5.20 -16.09
CA MET A 21 21.53 5.91 -17.03
C MET A 21 22.01 5.64 -18.47
N GLU A 22 21.09 5.25 -19.37
CA GLU A 22 21.45 4.97 -20.79
C GLU A 22 22.06 6.19 -21.51
N ASN A 23 21.64 7.40 -21.14
CA ASN A 23 22.16 8.66 -21.68
C ASN A 23 23.47 9.13 -21.01
N GLU A 24 24.13 8.26 -20.25
CA GLU A 24 25.35 8.57 -19.49
C GLU A 24 25.24 9.72 -18.47
N ALA A 25 24.03 10.13 -18.12
CA ALA A 25 23.79 11.11 -17.07
C ALA A 25 24.13 10.54 -15.68
N GLU A 26 24.15 11.39 -14.68
CA GLU A 26 24.23 10.94 -13.30
C GLU A 26 22.93 10.30 -12.83
N LEU A 27 23.03 9.32 -11.92
CA LEU A 27 21.88 8.71 -11.28
C LEU A 27 21.10 9.79 -10.49
N PRO A 28 19.75 9.81 -10.58
CA PRO A 28 18.93 10.85 -9.97
C PRO A 28 18.75 10.67 -8.45
N PHE A 29 19.55 9.81 -7.83
CA PHE A 29 19.52 9.57 -6.38
C PHE A 29 20.94 9.46 -5.82
N THR A 30 21.05 9.73 -4.53
CA THR A 30 22.29 9.57 -3.75
C THR A 30 22.09 8.50 -2.68
N VAL A 31 23.07 7.61 -2.53
CA VAL A 31 23.11 6.65 -1.43
C VAL A 31 23.74 7.34 -0.21
N LEU A 32 22.93 7.68 0.79
CA LEU A 32 23.41 8.33 2.01
C LEU A 32 23.96 7.34 3.03
N ASN A 33 23.47 6.10 3.00
CA ASN A 33 23.95 5.01 3.87
C ASN A 33 23.56 3.65 3.29
N GLY A 34 24.31 2.62 3.67
CA GLY A 34 24.05 1.24 3.26
C GLY A 34 24.54 0.91 1.85
N ARG A 35 24.17 -0.27 1.37
CA ARG A 35 24.45 -0.75 0.01
C ARG A 35 23.16 -1.26 -0.61
N PRO A 36 22.64 -0.62 -1.65
CA PRO A 36 21.41 -1.05 -2.30
C PRO A 36 21.59 -2.38 -3.03
N GLY A 37 20.60 -3.25 -2.93
CA GLY A 37 20.42 -4.38 -3.79
C GLY A 37 19.57 -4.01 -5.02
N TYR A 38 19.57 -4.87 -6.02
CA TYR A 38 18.80 -4.70 -7.26
C TYR A 38 17.30 -4.50 -6.99
N ILE A 39 16.69 -5.37 -6.17
CA ILE A 39 15.28 -5.29 -5.83
C ILE A 39 14.98 -4.04 -4.98
N ASN A 40 15.88 -3.66 -4.07
CA ASN A 40 15.71 -2.42 -3.29
C ASN A 40 15.58 -1.18 -4.18
N LEU A 41 16.37 -1.12 -5.27
CA LEU A 41 16.29 0.00 -6.20
C LEU A 41 15.02 -0.03 -7.05
N LEU A 42 14.53 -1.21 -7.43
CA LEU A 42 13.22 -1.34 -8.08
C LEU A 42 12.09 -0.86 -7.16
N ASP A 43 12.10 -1.28 -5.90
CA ASP A 43 11.14 -0.81 -4.90
C ASP A 43 11.25 0.71 -4.71
N ALA A 44 12.47 1.23 -4.58
CA ALA A 44 12.72 2.66 -4.38
C ALA A 44 12.17 3.51 -5.55
N MET A 45 12.47 3.14 -6.79
CA MET A 45 12.07 3.92 -7.96
C MET A 45 10.56 3.87 -8.21
N ASN A 46 9.93 2.72 -8.00
CA ASN A 46 8.47 2.59 -8.15
C ASN A 46 7.73 3.31 -7.00
N SER A 47 8.15 3.11 -5.77
CA SER A 47 7.52 3.76 -4.62
C SER A 47 7.69 5.28 -4.61
N TRP A 48 8.84 5.79 -5.07
CA TRP A 48 9.06 7.22 -5.23
C TRP A 48 8.06 7.87 -6.19
N GLN A 49 7.84 7.26 -7.36
CA GLN A 49 6.86 7.76 -8.33
C GLN A 49 5.47 7.80 -7.72
N LEU A 50 5.08 6.75 -7.00
CA LEU A 50 3.77 6.67 -6.35
C LEU A 50 3.57 7.80 -5.34
N VAL A 51 4.49 8.01 -4.40
CA VAL A 51 4.32 9.05 -3.36
C VAL A 51 4.37 10.46 -3.94
N ARG A 52 5.18 10.69 -5.00
CA ARG A 52 5.20 11.97 -5.71
C ARG A 52 3.85 12.27 -6.35
N GLU A 53 3.25 11.32 -7.05
CA GLU A 53 1.92 11.52 -7.66
C GLU A 53 0.83 11.69 -6.61
N LEU A 54 0.86 10.95 -5.49
CA LEU A 54 -0.07 11.16 -4.38
C LEU A 54 0.03 12.57 -3.81
N ARG A 55 1.27 13.05 -3.61
CA ARG A 55 1.54 14.41 -3.12
C ARG A 55 0.98 15.48 -4.06
N GLU A 56 1.20 15.32 -5.35
CA GLU A 56 0.70 16.22 -6.39
C GLU A 56 -0.83 16.21 -6.48
N ALA A 57 -1.45 15.03 -6.47
CA ALA A 57 -2.89 14.89 -6.65
C ALA A 57 -3.71 15.33 -5.43
N THR A 58 -3.19 15.17 -4.22
CA THR A 58 -3.95 15.42 -2.97
C THR A 58 -3.51 16.68 -2.24
N GLY A 59 -2.33 17.22 -2.54
CA GLY A 59 -1.73 18.34 -1.80
C GLY A 59 -1.24 17.96 -0.39
N LEU A 60 -1.33 16.68 0.00
CA LEU A 60 -0.96 16.18 1.32
C LEU A 60 0.37 15.40 1.27
N PRO A 61 1.22 15.45 2.30
CA PRO A 61 2.34 14.54 2.43
C PRO A 61 1.90 13.08 2.28
N ALA A 62 2.69 12.29 1.56
CA ALA A 62 2.38 10.92 1.21
C ALA A 62 3.52 9.96 1.56
N ALA A 63 3.15 8.72 1.84
CA ALA A 63 4.09 7.63 2.08
C ALA A 63 3.61 6.33 1.44
N ALA A 64 4.54 5.45 1.14
CA ALA A 64 4.26 4.10 0.65
C ALA A 64 5.18 3.07 1.31
N SER A 65 4.65 1.87 1.50
CA SER A 65 5.38 0.68 1.93
C SER A 65 5.39 -0.29 0.75
N PHE A 66 6.58 -0.60 0.23
CA PHE A 66 6.76 -1.47 -0.94
C PHE A 66 7.44 -2.77 -0.58
N LYS A 67 7.04 -3.83 -1.25
CA LYS A 67 7.70 -5.12 -1.17
C LYS A 67 7.48 -5.90 -2.46
N HIS A 68 8.56 -6.51 -2.98
CA HIS A 68 8.51 -7.25 -4.24
C HIS A 68 7.95 -6.42 -5.41
N VAL A 69 8.38 -5.16 -5.49
CA VAL A 69 8.03 -4.20 -6.55
C VAL A 69 6.53 -3.90 -6.65
N SER A 70 5.81 -4.02 -5.53
CA SER A 70 4.41 -3.64 -5.42
C SER A 70 4.12 -2.99 -4.05
N PRO A 71 3.16 -2.07 -3.95
CA PRO A 71 2.79 -1.49 -2.68
C PRO A 71 2.05 -2.50 -1.79
N ALA A 72 2.51 -2.62 -0.54
CA ALA A 72 1.77 -3.24 0.54
C ALA A 72 0.79 -2.23 1.17
N GLY A 73 1.13 -0.95 1.10
CA GLY A 73 0.31 0.17 1.56
C GLY A 73 0.76 1.48 0.97
N ALA A 74 -0.17 2.43 0.85
CA ALA A 74 0.04 3.80 0.43
C ALA A 74 -0.96 4.70 1.14
N ALA A 75 -0.54 5.90 1.52
CA ALA A 75 -1.39 6.81 2.29
C ALA A 75 -0.95 8.26 2.16
N VAL A 76 -1.87 9.15 2.49
CA VAL A 76 -1.62 10.58 2.67
C VAL A 76 -1.91 11.02 4.11
N ALA A 77 -1.44 12.20 4.49
CA ALA A 77 -1.49 12.71 5.85
C ALA A 77 -2.89 13.15 6.28
N VAL A 78 -3.81 12.21 6.42
CA VAL A 78 -5.11 12.42 7.05
C VAL A 78 -5.01 12.03 8.53
N PRO A 79 -5.48 12.86 9.47
CA PRO A 79 -5.42 12.56 10.91
C PRO A 79 -5.99 11.18 11.25
N LEU A 80 -5.39 10.51 12.22
CA LEU A 80 -5.87 9.21 12.71
C LEU A 80 -7.11 9.38 13.58
N SER A 81 -8.02 8.41 13.51
CA SER A 81 -9.07 8.27 14.52
C SER A 81 -8.47 7.70 15.82
N PRO A 82 -9.10 7.92 16.99
CA PRO A 82 -8.61 7.35 18.26
C PRO A 82 -8.46 5.82 18.24
N VAL A 83 -9.27 5.12 17.45
CA VAL A 83 -9.15 3.67 17.27
C VAL A 83 -7.91 3.32 16.48
N LEU A 84 -7.63 4.04 15.38
CA LEU A 84 -6.43 3.82 14.58
C LEU A 84 -5.14 4.19 15.34
N GLU A 85 -5.16 5.19 16.22
CA GLU A 85 -4.03 5.48 17.09
C GLU A 85 -3.65 4.26 17.95
N LYS A 86 -4.65 3.55 18.49
CA LYS A 86 -4.45 2.31 19.25
C LYS A 86 -3.93 1.19 18.37
N VAL A 87 -4.57 0.96 17.21
CA VAL A 87 -4.16 -0.08 16.25
C VAL A 87 -2.71 0.10 15.79
N TYR A 88 -2.28 1.35 15.61
CA TYR A 88 -0.93 1.69 15.13
C TYR A 88 0.07 1.99 16.26
N PHE A 89 -0.32 1.81 17.53
CA PHE A 89 0.52 2.02 18.71
C PHE A 89 1.10 3.43 18.82
N VAL A 90 0.28 4.44 18.50
CA VAL A 90 0.64 5.88 18.56
C VAL A 90 -0.37 6.68 19.38
N GLU A 91 -1.11 6.04 20.28
CA GLU A 91 -2.10 6.69 21.14
C GLU A 91 -1.47 7.83 21.95
N GLY A 92 -2.08 9.00 21.87
CA GLY A 92 -1.62 10.20 22.58
C GLY A 92 -0.34 10.83 22.02
N VAL A 93 0.13 10.41 20.85
CA VAL A 93 1.28 11.00 20.17
C VAL A 93 0.81 12.01 19.13
N GLU A 94 1.25 13.26 19.26
CA GLU A 94 1.07 14.25 18.20
C GLU A 94 2.00 13.93 17.03
N LEU A 95 1.42 13.55 15.90
CA LEU A 95 2.16 13.13 14.71
C LEU A 95 2.40 14.29 13.75
N SER A 96 3.60 14.39 13.22
CA SER A 96 3.86 15.24 12.07
C SER A 96 3.10 14.73 10.82
N PRO A 97 2.82 15.56 9.82
CA PRO A 97 2.11 15.12 8.62
C PRO A 97 2.79 13.95 7.91
N ILE A 98 4.11 13.98 7.75
CA ILE A 98 4.83 12.88 7.08
C ILE A 98 4.86 11.61 7.94
N ALA A 99 4.95 11.72 9.27
CA ALA A 99 4.81 10.59 10.18
C ALA A 99 3.42 9.97 10.10
N THR A 100 2.37 10.80 10.01
CA THR A 100 0.99 10.34 9.85
C THR A 100 0.83 9.53 8.56
N ALA A 101 1.32 10.04 7.44
CA ALA A 101 1.29 9.31 6.16
C ALA A 101 2.04 7.97 6.24
N TYR A 102 3.22 7.96 6.84
CA TYR A 102 4.01 6.74 7.02
C TYR A 102 3.30 5.69 7.89
N ILE A 103 2.78 6.11 9.05
CA ILE A 103 2.05 5.21 9.97
C ILE A 103 0.83 4.58 9.28
N ARG A 104 0.08 5.38 8.51
CA ARG A 104 -1.04 4.88 7.73
C ARG A 104 -0.61 3.92 6.62
N ALA A 105 0.39 4.27 5.85
CA ALA A 105 0.85 3.45 4.73
C ALA A 105 1.32 2.06 5.20
N ARG A 106 2.15 2.02 6.26
CA ARG A 106 2.62 0.77 6.84
C ARG A 106 1.51 0.02 7.58
N GLY A 107 0.59 0.73 8.21
CA GLY A 107 -0.51 0.16 8.99
C GLY A 107 -1.57 -0.56 8.17
N ALA A 108 -1.61 -0.33 6.86
CA ALA A 108 -2.57 -0.95 5.95
C ALA A 108 -2.47 -2.49 5.92
N ASP A 109 -1.26 -2.99 5.77
CA ASP A 109 -0.94 -4.42 5.76
C ASP A 109 0.39 -4.65 6.46
N ARG A 110 0.34 -4.80 7.77
CA ARG A 110 1.55 -4.91 8.61
C ARG A 110 2.33 -6.20 8.33
N MET A 111 1.64 -7.26 7.91
CA MET A 111 2.27 -8.54 7.57
C MET A 111 3.11 -8.41 6.30
N SER A 112 2.54 -7.84 5.23
CA SER A 112 3.25 -7.61 3.97
C SER A 112 4.32 -6.53 4.09
N SER A 113 4.18 -5.58 5.03
CA SER A 113 5.16 -4.52 5.28
C SER A 113 6.37 -4.95 6.12
N TYR A 114 6.42 -6.18 6.58
CA TYR A 114 7.58 -6.74 7.29
C TYR A 114 8.76 -6.91 6.32
N GLY A 115 9.81 -6.12 6.49
CA GLY A 115 10.95 -6.07 5.58
C GLY A 115 10.66 -5.25 4.31
N ASP A 116 9.89 -4.17 4.43
CA ASP A 116 9.51 -3.28 3.36
C ASP A 116 10.62 -2.30 2.92
N PHE A 117 10.34 -1.62 1.82
CA PHE A 117 11.04 -0.41 1.38
C PHE A 117 10.07 0.77 1.49
N VAL A 118 10.48 1.84 2.19
CA VAL A 118 9.61 2.98 2.50
C VAL A 118 9.93 4.16 1.59
N ALA A 119 8.91 4.75 0.96
CA ALA A 119 9.03 6.02 0.26
C ALA A 119 8.24 7.11 0.99
N LEU A 120 8.82 8.31 1.01
CA LEU A 120 8.24 9.52 1.58
C LEU A 120 8.27 10.63 0.55
N SER A 121 7.16 11.35 0.38
CA SER A 121 7.06 12.44 -0.60
C SER A 121 7.76 13.73 -0.16
N ASP A 122 7.92 13.91 1.13
CA ASP A 122 8.48 15.10 1.79
C ASP A 122 9.69 14.70 2.64
N GLU A 123 10.37 15.68 3.22
CA GLU A 123 11.51 15.43 4.10
C GLU A 123 11.17 14.46 5.22
N CYS A 124 12.03 13.45 5.42
CA CYS A 124 11.94 12.56 6.57
C CYS A 124 12.40 13.30 7.83
N ASP A 125 11.47 13.57 8.74
CA ASP A 125 11.77 14.19 10.03
C ASP A 125 12.23 13.17 11.09
N ALA A 126 12.71 13.68 12.23
CA ALA A 126 13.20 12.85 13.32
C ALA A 126 12.11 11.92 13.90
N GLN A 127 10.86 12.38 13.93
CA GLN A 127 9.75 11.58 14.43
C GLN A 127 9.48 10.38 13.52
N THR A 128 9.38 10.60 12.21
CA THR A 128 9.21 9.54 11.20
C THR A 128 10.36 8.54 11.25
N ALA A 129 11.60 9.03 11.32
CA ALA A 129 12.79 8.21 11.47
C ALA A 129 12.77 7.34 12.73
N SER A 130 12.25 7.87 13.84
CA SER A 130 12.13 7.15 15.11
C SER A 130 11.11 6.00 15.02
N PHE A 131 9.98 6.19 14.33
CA PHE A 131 9.03 5.11 14.06
C PHE A 131 9.65 4.07 13.14
N LEU A 132 10.25 4.49 12.05
CA LEU A 132 10.86 3.62 11.06
C LEU A 132 12.01 2.78 11.66
N LYS A 133 12.77 3.34 12.59
CA LYS A 133 13.84 2.62 13.31
C LYS A 133 13.32 1.39 14.08
N ARG A 134 12.09 1.46 14.61
CA ARG A 134 11.49 0.37 15.42
C ARG A 134 10.92 -0.77 14.60
N GLU A 135 10.71 -0.53 13.29
CA GLU A 135 10.10 -1.52 12.39
C GLU A 135 11.16 -2.33 11.64
N VAL A 136 10.79 -3.52 11.17
CA VAL A 136 11.64 -4.30 10.25
C VAL A 136 11.42 -3.75 8.84
N SER A 137 12.44 -3.08 8.33
CA SER A 137 12.45 -2.39 7.03
C SER A 137 13.82 -2.52 6.38
N ASP A 138 13.88 -2.60 5.06
CA ASP A 138 15.14 -2.78 4.32
C ASP A 138 15.78 -1.45 3.94
N GLY A 139 14.99 -0.43 3.67
CA GLY A 139 15.50 0.87 3.28
C GLY A 139 14.40 1.93 3.15
N SER A 140 14.82 3.15 2.89
CA SER A 140 13.95 4.28 2.63
C SER A 140 14.47 5.18 1.53
N ILE A 141 13.54 5.88 0.86
CA ILE A 141 13.80 6.94 -0.10
C ILE A 141 12.93 8.16 0.22
N ALA A 142 13.54 9.33 0.20
CA ALA A 142 12.90 10.62 0.43
C ALA A 142 13.65 11.72 -0.34
N PRO A 143 13.04 12.90 -0.57
CA PRO A 143 13.72 14.02 -1.22
C PRO A 143 14.77 14.65 -0.30
N ALA A 144 14.59 14.53 1.02
CA ALA A 144 15.52 15.02 2.04
C ALA A 144 15.32 14.26 3.35
N TYR A 145 16.31 14.38 4.23
CA TYR A 145 16.28 13.87 5.60
C TYR A 145 16.80 14.97 6.52
N SER A 146 16.10 15.25 7.62
CA SER A 146 16.65 16.15 8.63
C SER A 146 17.96 15.56 9.21
N PRO A 147 18.88 16.38 9.72
CA PRO A 147 20.12 15.87 10.31
C PRO A 147 19.88 14.82 11.40
N GLU A 148 18.90 15.05 12.25
CA GLU A 148 18.51 14.11 13.32
C GLU A 148 17.92 12.81 12.76
N ALA A 149 17.04 12.89 11.76
CA ALA A 149 16.49 11.72 11.09
C ALA A 149 17.58 10.85 10.48
N LEU A 150 18.55 11.48 9.83
CA LEU A 150 19.68 10.79 9.22
C LEU A 150 20.53 10.03 10.25
N GLU A 151 20.82 10.66 11.40
CA GLU A 151 21.54 10.00 12.51
C GLU A 151 20.76 8.80 13.06
N ILE A 152 19.44 8.97 13.30
CA ILE A 152 18.57 7.91 13.80
C ILE A 152 18.60 6.71 12.83
N LEU A 153 18.42 6.95 11.54
CA LEU A 153 18.36 5.89 10.53
C LEU A 153 19.72 5.24 10.27
N LYS A 154 20.82 6.00 10.30
CA LYS A 154 22.19 5.45 10.21
C LYS A 154 22.51 4.48 11.35
N SER A 155 21.92 4.64 12.52
CA SER A 155 22.12 3.71 13.65
C SER A 155 21.31 2.40 13.53
N LYS A 156 20.36 2.34 12.59
CA LYS A 156 19.51 1.15 12.35
C LYS A 156 20.30 0.02 11.68
N ARG A 157 19.94 -1.25 11.95
CA ARG A 157 20.59 -2.45 11.38
C ARG A 157 22.12 -2.45 11.56
N LYS A 158 22.59 -2.02 12.71
CA LYS A 158 24.04 -1.92 13.02
C LYS A 158 24.79 -1.05 11.99
N GLY A 159 24.17 0.01 11.52
CA GLY A 159 24.77 0.97 10.59
C GLY A 159 24.62 0.62 9.10
N THR A 160 23.88 -0.42 8.76
CA THR A 160 23.74 -0.90 7.37
C THR A 160 22.38 -0.59 6.73
N TYR A 161 21.48 0.12 7.41
CA TYR A 161 20.18 0.50 6.87
C TYR A 161 20.34 1.34 5.60
N LEU A 162 19.60 0.98 4.53
CA LEU A 162 19.70 1.66 3.26
C LEU A 162 18.92 2.99 3.30
N ILE A 163 19.62 4.09 3.00
CA ILE A 163 19.04 5.43 2.94
C ILE A 163 19.35 6.02 1.57
N LEU A 164 18.31 6.29 0.78
CA LEU A 164 18.40 6.91 -0.52
C LEU A 164 17.78 8.32 -0.48
N GLN A 165 18.49 9.29 -1.04
CA GLN A 165 17.96 10.62 -1.29
C GLN A 165 17.69 10.79 -2.77
N MET A 166 16.45 11.09 -3.13
CA MET A 166 16.03 11.31 -4.51
C MET A 166 16.13 12.80 -4.88
N ASP A 167 16.56 13.08 -6.08
CA ASP A 167 16.41 14.42 -6.66
C ASP A 167 14.93 14.65 -7.04
N PRO A 168 14.19 15.52 -6.35
CA PRO A 168 12.77 15.72 -6.62
C PRO A 168 12.52 16.42 -7.96
N SER A 169 13.54 17.08 -8.51
CA SER A 169 13.44 17.79 -9.81
C SER A 169 13.60 16.87 -11.01
N TYR A 170 14.10 15.64 -10.78
CA TYR A 170 14.35 14.70 -11.87
C TYR A 170 13.07 14.31 -12.60
N GLN A 171 13.13 14.40 -13.94
CA GLN A 171 12.10 13.92 -14.84
C GLN A 171 12.73 12.88 -15.79
N PRO A 172 12.22 11.65 -15.81
CA PRO A 172 12.71 10.64 -16.73
C PRO A 172 12.31 10.94 -18.18
N GLU A 173 13.01 10.31 -19.12
CA GLU A 173 12.71 10.43 -20.54
C GLU A 173 11.29 9.93 -20.87
N GLU A 174 10.74 10.36 -21.99
CA GLU A 174 9.38 10.04 -22.41
C GLU A 174 9.23 8.55 -22.78
N LEU A 175 10.28 7.96 -23.35
CA LEU A 175 10.31 6.56 -23.74
C LEU A 175 10.99 5.71 -22.66
N GLU A 176 10.38 4.58 -22.36
CA GLU A 176 10.96 3.56 -21.49
C GLU A 176 11.18 2.25 -22.24
N ARG A 177 12.19 1.51 -21.82
CA ARG A 177 12.61 0.25 -22.45
C ARG A 177 12.65 -0.88 -21.44
N LYS A 178 12.25 -2.06 -21.89
CA LYS A 178 12.33 -3.31 -21.14
C LYS A 178 12.88 -4.40 -22.04
N GLN A 179 13.82 -5.20 -21.53
CA GLN A 179 14.36 -6.34 -22.26
C GLN A 179 13.80 -7.66 -21.73
N VAL A 180 13.30 -8.49 -22.64
CA VAL A 180 12.85 -9.85 -22.33
C VAL A 180 13.45 -10.79 -23.37
N PHE A 181 14.20 -11.78 -22.94
CA PHE A 181 14.86 -12.75 -23.83
C PHE A 181 15.69 -12.10 -24.95
N GLY A 182 16.41 -10.99 -24.63
CA GLY A 182 17.21 -10.25 -25.60
C GLY A 182 16.42 -9.33 -26.55
N ILE A 183 15.09 -9.35 -26.50
CA ILE A 183 14.23 -8.46 -27.29
C ILE A 183 13.92 -7.21 -26.46
N THR A 184 14.16 -6.04 -27.05
CA THR A 184 13.84 -4.76 -26.42
C THR A 184 12.43 -4.33 -26.78
N PHE A 185 11.63 -4.10 -25.76
CA PHE A 185 10.32 -3.46 -25.87
C PHE A 185 10.48 -1.98 -25.51
N GLU A 186 9.96 -1.11 -26.36
CA GLU A 186 9.97 0.34 -26.15
C GLU A 186 8.54 0.86 -26.18
N GLN A 187 8.21 1.72 -25.23
CA GLN A 187 6.91 2.37 -25.15
C GLN A 187 7.05 3.77 -24.56
N LYS A 188 6.05 4.62 -24.77
CA LYS A 188 5.88 5.83 -23.99
C LYS A 188 5.60 5.47 -22.54
N ARG A 189 6.24 6.15 -21.60
CA ARG A 189 5.96 6.02 -20.17
C ARG A 189 4.50 6.31 -19.88
N ASN A 190 3.93 5.61 -18.91
CA ASN A 190 2.61 5.92 -18.40
C ASN A 190 2.66 7.20 -17.55
N ASN A 191 2.60 8.35 -18.21
CA ASN A 191 2.60 9.67 -17.59
C ASN A 191 1.19 10.29 -17.49
N VAL A 192 0.13 9.47 -17.64
CA VAL A 192 -1.25 9.95 -17.46
C VAL A 192 -1.43 10.47 -16.03
N ALA A 193 -1.86 11.72 -15.92
CA ALA A 193 -2.19 12.33 -14.63
C ALA A 193 -3.55 11.79 -14.14
N ILE A 194 -3.57 11.25 -12.94
CA ILE A 194 -4.80 10.83 -12.26
C ILE A 194 -5.33 12.03 -11.48
N THR A 195 -6.41 12.61 -11.98
CA THR A 195 -7.08 13.78 -11.41
C THR A 195 -8.58 13.51 -11.23
N GLU A 196 -9.29 14.41 -10.58
CA GLU A 196 -10.75 14.32 -10.42
C GLU A 196 -11.51 14.26 -11.76
N ASP A 197 -10.89 14.72 -12.84
CA ASP A 197 -11.50 14.65 -14.18
C ASP A 197 -11.79 13.21 -14.61
N CYS A 198 -11.01 12.23 -14.16
CA CYS A 198 -11.25 10.82 -14.45
C CYS A 198 -12.44 10.24 -13.68
N LEU A 199 -13.03 10.98 -12.73
CA LEU A 199 -14.17 10.54 -11.91
C LEU A 199 -15.49 11.17 -12.36
N LYS A 200 -15.52 11.91 -13.46
CA LYS A 200 -16.70 12.67 -13.91
C LYS A 200 -17.80 11.82 -14.54
N ASP A 201 -17.43 10.70 -15.15
CA ASP A 201 -18.38 9.82 -15.82
C ASP A 201 -19.01 8.82 -14.83
N ILE A 202 -19.98 9.30 -14.05
CA ILE A 202 -20.72 8.47 -13.10
C ILE A 202 -21.85 7.77 -13.83
N VAL A 203 -21.80 6.43 -13.84
CA VAL A 203 -22.68 5.56 -14.63
C VAL A 203 -23.80 4.89 -13.85
N THR A 204 -23.80 4.98 -12.53
CA THR A 204 -24.82 4.44 -11.62
C THR A 204 -25.94 5.45 -11.36
N LYS A 205 -27.05 4.98 -10.80
CA LYS A 205 -28.19 5.85 -10.40
C LYS A 205 -27.82 6.81 -9.25
N ASN A 206 -27.00 6.34 -8.32
CA ASN A 206 -26.47 7.19 -7.26
C ASN A 206 -25.28 7.98 -7.82
N HIS A 207 -25.34 9.32 -7.71
CA HIS A 207 -24.31 10.24 -8.16
C HIS A 207 -23.59 10.94 -6.99
N ASP A 208 -23.88 10.54 -5.75
CA ASP A 208 -23.23 11.14 -4.58
C ASP A 208 -21.75 10.67 -4.51
N LEU A 209 -20.84 11.63 -4.65
CA LEU A 209 -19.40 11.39 -4.59
C LEU A 209 -18.74 12.51 -3.77
N PRO A 210 -18.70 12.37 -2.44
CA PRO A 210 -18.12 13.38 -1.56
C PRO A 210 -16.61 13.52 -1.77
N GLU A 211 -16.05 14.68 -1.38
CA GLU A 211 -14.63 14.99 -1.55
C GLU A 211 -13.68 13.96 -0.91
N SER A 212 -14.09 13.41 0.24
CA SER A 212 -13.31 12.32 0.88
C SER A 212 -13.24 11.05 0.03
N ALA A 213 -14.34 10.71 -0.65
CA ALA A 213 -14.38 9.55 -1.55
C ALA A 213 -13.62 9.81 -2.85
N LYS A 214 -13.70 11.02 -3.42
CA LYS A 214 -12.87 11.42 -4.57
C LYS A 214 -11.40 11.26 -4.24
N ARG A 215 -10.94 11.86 -3.14
CA ARG A 215 -9.56 11.71 -2.66
C ARG A 215 -9.18 10.24 -2.54
N ASP A 216 -10.01 9.41 -1.91
CA ASP A 216 -9.71 8.00 -1.68
C ASP A 216 -9.68 7.20 -2.99
N LEU A 217 -10.55 7.52 -3.97
CA LEU A 217 -10.49 6.93 -5.31
C LEU A 217 -9.21 7.34 -6.08
N LEU A 218 -8.77 8.61 -5.96
CA LEU A 218 -7.48 9.03 -6.54
C LEU A 218 -6.32 8.26 -5.92
N ILE A 219 -6.32 8.07 -4.60
CA ILE A 219 -5.30 7.25 -3.92
C ILE A 219 -5.31 5.82 -4.45
N ALA A 220 -6.50 5.22 -4.61
CA ALA A 220 -6.62 3.88 -5.17
C ALA A 220 -6.02 3.79 -6.58
N LEU A 221 -6.42 4.67 -7.48
CA LEU A 221 -5.98 4.64 -8.88
C LEU A 221 -4.47 4.92 -9.02
N ILE A 222 -3.93 5.90 -8.29
CA ILE A 222 -2.48 6.19 -8.29
C ILE A 222 -1.71 5.00 -7.73
N THR A 223 -2.19 4.37 -6.66
CA THR A 223 -1.57 3.16 -6.10
C THR A 223 -1.52 2.03 -7.14
N LEU A 224 -2.62 1.83 -7.88
CA LEU A 224 -2.70 0.78 -8.91
C LEU A 224 -1.79 1.04 -10.11
N LYS A 225 -1.50 2.29 -10.44
CA LYS A 225 -0.55 2.65 -11.50
C LYS A 225 0.85 2.07 -11.27
N TYR A 226 1.20 1.77 -10.03
CA TYR A 226 2.49 1.19 -9.61
C TYR A 226 2.34 -0.19 -8.98
N THR A 227 1.22 -0.86 -9.22
CA THR A 227 0.94 -2.21 -8.70
C THR A 227 0.87 -3.21 -9.85
N GLN A 228 1.57 -4.33 -9.69
CA GLN A 228 1.59 -5.42 -10.69
C GLN A 228 0.18 -5.90 -11.02
N SER A 229 -0.16 -5.92 -12.30
CA SER A 229 -1.51 -6.30 -12.77
C SER A 229 -1.75 -7.81 -12.74
N ASN A 230 -3.02 -8.28 -12.66
CA ASN A 230 -4.21 -7.49 -12.33
C ASN A 230 -4.11 -6.94 -10.93
N SER A 231 -4.59 -5.72 -10.72
CA SER A 231 -4.56 -5.12 -9.41
C SER A 231 -5.88 -4.41 -9.05
N VAL A 232 -6.21 -4.45 -7.76
CA VAL A 232 -7.40 -3.84 -7.15
C VAL A 232 -6.99 -3.24 -5.81
N CYS A 233 -7.50 -2.05 -5.49
CA CYS A 233 -7.17 -1.34 -4.26
C CYS A 233 -8.43 -0.84 -3.56
N TYR A 234 -8.61 -1.24 -2.30
CA TYR A 234 -9.60 -0.69 -1.38
C TYR A 234 -8.95 0.44 -0.59
N THR A 235 -9.65 1.56 -0.46
CA THR A 235 -9.15 2.75 0.23
C THR A 235 -10.19 3.32 1.16
N LYS A 236 -9.75 3.90 2.27
CA LYS A 236 -10.59 4.60 3.23
C LYS A 236 -9.76 5.62 4.00
N ASP A 237 -10.35 6.79 4.25
CA ASP A 237 -9.79 7.85 5.10
C ASP A 237 -8.33 8.22 4.76
N GLY A 238 -8.03 8.31 3.47
CA GLY A 238 -6.70 8.75 3.00
C GLY A 238 -5.65 7.65 2.91
N GLN A 239 -6.03 6.37 2.97
CA GLN A 239 -5.09 5.26 2.87
C GLN A 239 -5.64 4.05 2.11
N ALA A 240 -4.76 3.30 1.46
CA ALA A 240 -5.05 1.95 1.03
C ALA A 240 -5.24 1.05 2.26
N ILE A 241 -6.29 0.23 2.25
CA ILE A 241 -6.61 -0.72 3.32
C ILE A 241 -6.54 -2.17 2.87
N GLY A 242 -6.49 -2.40 1.55
CA GLY A 242 -6.28 -3.72 0.96
C GLY A 242 -5.89 -3.59 -0.50
N ILE A 243 -4.73 -4.15 -0.85
CA ILE A 243 -4.19 -4.15 -2.22
C ILE A 243 -4.02 -5.60 -2.68
N GLY A 244 -4.64 -5.94 -3.80
CA GLY A 244 -4.38 -7.19 -4.52
C GLY A 244 -3.51 -6.90 -5.72
N ALA A 245 -2.45 -7.68 -5.92
CA ALA A 245 -1.46 -7.50 -6.96
C ALA A 245 -1.14 -8.81 -7.68
N GLY A 246 -0.82 -8.73 -8.99
CA GLY A 246 -0.26 -9.84 -9.75
C GLY A 246 -1.17 -11.04 -9.97
N GLN A 247 -2.49 -10.86 -9.92
CA GLN A 247 -3.44 -11.95 -10.09
C GLN A 247 -3.88 -12.11 -11.54
N GLN A 248 -3.94 -13.35 -12.05
CA GLN A 248 -4.42 -13.62 -13.41
C GLN A 248 -5.94 -13.44 -13.54
N SER A 249 -6.69 -13.65 -12.47
CA SER A 249 -8.14 -13.46 -12.43
C SER A 249 -8.53 -12.20 -11.68
N ARG A 250 -9.36 -11.33 -12.30
CA ARG A 250 -9.87 -10.11 -11.67
C ARG A 250 -10.64 -10.41 -10.38
N VAL A 251 -11.51 -11.41 -10.37
CA VAL A 251 -12.29 -11.75 -9.18
C VAL A 251 -11.40 -12.29 -8.04
N HIS A 252 -10.34 -13.04 -8.36
CA HIS A 252 -9.38 -13.45 -7.32
C HIS A 252 -8.63 -12.26 -6.74
N CYS A 253 -8.27 -11.29 -7.58
CA CYS A 253 -7.65 -10.05 -7.14
C CYS A 253 -8.56 -9.26 -6.20
N THR A 254 -9.84 -9.09 -6.59
CA THR A 254 -10.86 -8.42 -5.78
C THR A 254 -11.07 -9.11 -4.43
N ARG A 255 -11.06 -10.46 -4.41
CA ARG A 255 -11.17 -11.25 -3.17
C ARG A 255 -9.94 -11.06 -2.27
N LEU A 256 -8.74 -11.14 -2.83
CA LEU A 256 -7.50 -10.98 -2.08
C LEU A 256 -7.42 -9.59 -1.44
N ALA A 257 -7.63 -8.54 -2.23
CA ALA A 257 -7.65 -7.16 -1.75
C ALA A 257 -8.74 -6.94 -0.68
N GLY A 258 -9.94 -7.50 -0.92
CA GLY A 258 -11.05 -7.43 0.02
C GLY A 258 -10.77 -8.14 1.34
N THR A 259 -10.11 -9.29 1.33
CA THR A 259 -9.71 -9.99 2.56
C THR A 259 -8.72 -9.16 3.38
N LYS A 260 -7.77 -8.49 2.72
CA LYS A 260 -6.86 -7.57 3.41
C LYS A 260 -7.60 -6.36 4.01
N ALA A 261 -8.57 -5.79 3.29
CA ALA A 261 -9.41 -4.72 3.80
C ALA A 261 -10.26 -5.19 5.00
N ASP A 262 -10.85 -6.38 4.94
CA ASP A 262 -11.58 -6.97 6.05
C ASP A 262 -10.69 -7.14 7.28
N ASN A 263 -9.46 -7.62 7.12
CA ASN A 263 -8.48 -7.75 8.20
C ASN A 263 -8.12 -6.40 8.83
N TRP A 264 -8.02 -5.33 8.03
CA TRP A 264 -7.80 -3.98 8.53
C TRP A 264 -8.95 -3.52 9.44
N PHE A 265 -10.21 -3.80 9.07
CA PHE A 265 -11.37 -3.50 9.90
C PHE A 265 -11.44 -4.39 11.16
N LEU A 266 -11.16 -5.69 11.03
CA LEU A 266 -11.18 -6.63 12.16
C LEU A 266 -10.16 -6.26 13.24
N ARG A 267 -8.99 -5.72 12.84
CA ARG A 267 -7.98 -5.22 13.78
C ARG A 267 -8.47 -4.07 14.67
N GLN A 268 -9.52 -3.37 14.27
CA GLN A 268 -10.14 -2.26 15.00
C GLN A 268 -11.25 -2.73 15.96
N SER A 269 -11.61 -4.01 15.94
CA SER A 269 -12.65 -4.56 16.79
C SER A 269 -12.22 -4.62 18.26
N PRO A 270 -13.15 -4.47 19.22
CA PRO A 270 -12.87 -4.63 20.64
C PRO A 270 -12.22 -5.98 20.98
N GLN A 271 -12.59 -7.04 20.27
CA GLN A 271 -12.02 -8.38 20.46
C GLN A 271 -10.50 -8.40 20.21
N VAL A 272 -10.04 -7.68 19.20
CA VAL A 272 -8.60 -7.58 18.88
C VAL A 272 -7.89 -6.55 19.76
N LEU A 273 -8.49 -5.39 19.97
CA LEU A 273 -7.91 -4.32 20.79
C LEU A 273 -7.68 -4.74 22.25
N ASN A 274 -8.51 -5.65 22.77
CA ASN A 274 -8.46 -6.14 24.15
C ASN A 274 -7.73 -7.51 24.30
N LEU A 275 -7.01 -7.97 23.26
CA LEU A 275 -6.22 -9.20 23.37
C LEU A 275 -5.20 -9.10 24.51
N PRO A 276 -5.15 -10.12 25.41
CA PRO A 276 -4.35 -10.09 26.64
C PRO A 276 -2.88 -10.39 26.37
N PHE A 277 -2.22 -9.56 25.57
CA PHE A 277 -0.81 -9.73 25.25
C PHE A 277 0.08 -9.61 26.48
N LYS A 278 1.08 -10.48 26.58
CA LYS A 278 2.16 -10.32 27.54
C LYS A 278 2.98 -9.06 27.22
N PRO A 279 3.45 -8.31 28.25
CA PRO A 279 4.19 -7.06 28.03
C PRO A 279 5.45 -7.21 27.18
N GLU A 280 6.15 -8.36 27.32
CA GLU A 280 7.42 -8.65 26.63
C GLU A 280 7.26 -9.02 25.15
N VAL A 281 6.03 -9.30 24.66
CA VAL A 281 5.80 -9.68 23.26
C VAL A 281 6.04 -8.47 22.35
N ARG A 282 6.97 -8.63 21.42
CA ARG A 282 7.35 -7.59 20.48
C ARG A 282 6.28 -7.35 19.41
N ARG A 283 6.29 -6.17 18.79
CA ARG A 283 5.33 -5.79 17.76
C ARG A 283 5.16 -6.81 16.63
N PRO A 284 6.23 -7.33 16.00
CA PRO A 284 6.07 -8.32 14.93
C PRO A 284 5.36 -9.60 15.38
N ASP A 285 5.64 -10.04 16.60
CA ASP A 285 5.02 -11.24 17.18
C ASP A 285 3.54 -10.98 17.51
N ARG A 286 3.20 -9.75 17.96
CA ARG A 286 1.80 -9.31 18.15
C ARG A 286 1.04 -9.26 16.83
N ASP A 287 1.64 -8.67 15.79
CA ASP A 287 1.02 -8.57 14.47
C ASP A 287 0.74 -9.95 13.89
N ASN A 288 1.69 -10.89 14.03
CA ASN A 288 1.51 -12.27 13.59
C ASN A 288 0.41 -12.99 14.38
N ALA A 289 0.38 -12.85 15.71
CA ALA A 289 -0.66 -13.45 16.53
C ALA A 289 -2.05 -12.89 16.22
N ILE A 290 -2.17 -11.58 15.95
CA ILE A 290 -3.42 -10.95 15.52
C ILE A 290 -3.85 -11.52 14.16
N ASP A 291 -2.93 -11.64 13.21
CA ASP A 291 -3.22 -12.15 11.87
C ASP A 291 -3.79 -13.56 11.91
N VAL A 292 -3.17 -14.46 12.68
CA VAL A 292 -3.67 -15.82 12.90
C VAL A 292 -5.00 -15.79 13.64
N TYR A 293 -5.14 -14.98 14.69
CA TYR A 293 -6.37 -14.88 15.51
C TYR A 293 -7.60 -14.44 14.71
N ILE A 294 -7.42 -13.49 13.78
CA ILE A 294 -8.51 -13.05 12.91
C ILE A 294 -8.68 -13.90 11.66
N GLY A 295 -7.68 -14.73 11.32
CA GLY A 295 -7.67 -15.63 10.17
C GLY A 295 -8.64 -16.80 10.28
N GLU A 296 -8.64 -17.65 9.26
CA GLU A 296 -9.42 -18.89 9.24
C GLU A 296 -8.68 -20.02 9.98
N GLU A 297 -7.36 -19.90 10.16
CA GLU A 297 -6.50 -20.87 10.85
C GLU A 297 -6.27 -20.51 12.33
N TRP A 298 -7.23 -19.85 12.98
CA TRP A 298 -7.12 -19.43 14.39
C TRP A 298 -6.87 -20.61 15.36
N GLU A 299 -7.26 -21.83 14.98
CA GLU A 299 -7.02 -23.06 15.74
C GLU A 299 -5.52 -23.29 15.99
N ASP A 300 -4.67 -22.95 15.01
CA ASP A 300 -3.22 -23.11 15.12
C ASP A 300 -2.63 -22.31 16.29
N LEU A 301 -3.28 -21.19 16.65
CA LEU A 301 -2.89 -20.39 17.80
C LEU A 301 -3.63 -20.82 19.09
N LEU A 302 -4.97 -21.00 19.03
CA LEU A 302 -5.80 -21.15 20.22
C LEU A 302 -6.01 -22.60 20.66
N GLU A 303 -5.98 -23.58 19.77
CA GLU A 303 -6.14 -24.99 20.14
C GLU A 303 -4.81 -25.71 20.42
N THR A 304 -3.69 -25.01 20.25
CA THR A 304 -2.35 -25.43 20.62
C THR A 304 -1.88 -24.71 21.89
N ASP A 305 -0.68 -25.03 22.37
CA ASP A 305 -0.02 -24.29 23.46
C ASP A 305 0.63 -22.97 22.99
N ASP A 306 0.53 -22.61 21.71
CA ASP A 306 1.20 -21.43 21.14
C ASP A 306 0.64 -20.11 21.67
N TRP A 307 -0.65 -20.05 22.03
CA TRP A 307 -1.22 -18.88 22.69
C TRP A 307 -0.49 -18.49 23.98
N LYS A 308 0.06 -19.49 24.72
CA LYS A 308 0.81 -19.27 25.96
C LYS A 308 2.11 -18.47 25.75
N ARG A 309 2.61 -18.42 24.51
CA ARG A 309 3.81 -17.63 24.18
C ARG A 309 3.52 -16.15 24.09
N VAL A 310 2.30 -15.80 23.72
CA VAL A 310 1.94 -14.39 23.37
C VAL A 310 0.91 -13.79 24.32
N PHE A 311 0.01 -14.58 24.91
CA PHE A 311 -1.07 -14.11 25.78
C PHE A 311 -0.86 -14.50 27.25
N THR A 312 -1.38 -13.69 28.16
CA THR A 312 -1.43 -13.98 29.60
C THR A 312 -2.51 -15.00 29.96
N GLU A 313 -3.57 -15.05 29.17
CA GLU A 313 -4.67 -16.01 29.26
C GLU A 313 -5.21 -16.32 27.86
N LYS A 314 -5.89 -17.45 27.69
CA LYS A 314 -6.44 -17.87 26.40
C LYS A 314 -7.62 -16.93 26.05
N PRO A 315 -7.53 -16.15 24.97
CA PRO A 315 -8.66 -15.31 24.54
C PRO A 315 -9.77 -16.18 23.95
N PRO A 316 -11.03 -15.68 23.97
CA PRO A 316 -12.14 -16.35 23.29
C PRO A 316 -11.91 -16.34 21.77
N VAL A 317 -12.47 -17.33 21.09
CA VAL A 317 -12.44 -17.38 19.62
C VAL A 317 -13.23 -16.20 19.05
N PHE A 318 -12.68 -15.52 18.06
CA PHE A 318 -13.40 -14.52 17.27
C PHE A 318 -14.17 -15.25 16.17
N THR A 319 -15.43 -15.56 16.44
CA THR A 319 -16.24 -16.41 15.58
C THR A 319 -16.54 -15.75 14.23
N ARG A 320 -16.84 -16.58 13.23
CA ARG A 320 -17.20 -16.11 11.88
C ARG A 320 -18.43 -15.18 11.89
N GLU A 321 -19.41 -15.47 12.75
CA GLU A 321 -20.61 -14.67 12.93
C GLU A 321 -20.29 -13.29 13.51
N GLU A 322 -19.41 -13.22 14.52
CA GLU A 322 -18.96 -11.97 15.11
C GLU A 322 -18.15 -11.13 14.12
N LYS A 323 -17.21 -11.75 13.37
CA LYS A 323 -16.45 -11.08 12.31
C LYS A 323 -17.40 -10.49 11.27
N LYS A 324 -18.38 -11.29 10.80
CA LYS A 324 -19.38 -10.84 9.84
C LYS A 324 -20.21 -9.68 10.36
N ALA A 325 -20.68 -9.77 11.61
CA ALA A 325 -21.46 -8.71 12.27
C ALA A 325 -20.66 -7.41 12.43
N TRP A 326 -19.35 -7.51 12.65
CA TRP A 326 -18.45 -6.36 12.70
C TRP A 326 -18.32 -5.71 11.32
N LEU A 327 -17.97 -6.50 10.30
CA LEU A 327 -17.76 -6.02 8.93
C LEU A 327 -19.03 -5.42 8.30
N GLN A 328 -20.22 -5.92 8.63
CA GLN A 328 -21.50 -5.39 8.14
C GLN A 328 -21.80 -3.95 8.57
N LYS A 329 -21.09 -3.43 9.57
CA LYS A 329 -21.23 -2.03 10.03
C LYS A 329 -20.40 -1.06 9.17
N GLU A 330 -19.43 -1.60 8.42
CA GLU A 330 -18.50 -0.79 7.67
C GLU A 330 -19.11 -0.31 6.36
N THR A 331 -18.82 0.94 6.01
CA THR A 331 -19.32 1.61 4.81
C THR A 331 -18.38 2.73 4.39
N GLY A 332 -18.63 3.35 3.25
CA GLY A 332 -17.84 4.48 2.76
C GLY A 332 -16.45 4.10 2.27
N VAL A 333 -16.22 2.82 1.95
CA VAL A 333 -14.98 2.35 1.35
C VAL A 333 -14.99 2.68 -0.14
N SER A 334 -13.86 3.12 -0.66
CA SER A 334 -13.63 3.35 -2.09
C SER A 334 -12.85 2.19 -2.69
N LEU A 335 -13.18 1.81 -3.91
CA LEU A 335 -12.56 0.72 -4.66
C LEU A 335 -12.07 1.20 -6.02
N GLY A 336 -10.78 1.05 -6.30
CA GLY A 336 -10.18 1.23 -7.61
C GLY A 336 -9.82 -0.10 -8.27
N SER A 337 -9.89 -0.14 -9.61
CA SER A 337 -9.44 -1.27 -10.42
C SER A 337 -8.57 -0.76 -11.56
N ASP A 338 -7.46 -1.46 -11.86
CA ASP A 338 -6.53 -1.08 -12.94
C ASP A 338 -7.09 -1.35 -14.36
N ALA A 339 -8.20 -2.09 -14.45
CA ALA A 339 -8.97 -2.30 -15.67
C ALA A 339 -10.46 -2.53 -15.35
N PHE A 340 -11.27 -2.85 -16.36
CA PHE A 340 -12.70 -3.10 -16.17
C PHE A 340 -12.98 -4.34 -15.30
N PHE A 341 -14.08 -4.33 -14.60
CA PHE A 341 -14.65 -5.53 -13.98
C PHE A 341 -15.41 -6.35 -15.03
N PRO A 342 -15.08 -7.63 -15.20
CA PRO A 342 -15.74 -8.45 -16.22
C PRO A 342 -17.17 -8.87 -15.86
N PHE A 343 -17.49 -8.96 -14.55
CA PHE A 343 -18.79 -9.40 -14.04
C PHE A 343 -19.13 -8.72 -12.72
N GLY A 344 -20.42 -8.67 -12.39
CA GLY A 344 -20.94 -8.11 -11.14
C GLY A 344 -20.49 -8.82 -9.85
N ASP A 345 -19.96 -10.06 -9.94
CA ASP A 345 -19.44 -10.79 -8.77
C ASP A 345 -18.29 -10.05 -8.05
N ASN A 346 -17.53 -9.24 -8.78
CA ASN A 346 -16.54 -8.34 -8.21
C ASN A 346 -17.19 -7.28 -7.30
N ILE A 347 -18.32 -6.73 -7.73
CA ILE A 347 -19.08 -5.73 -6.96
C ILE A 347 -19.78 -6.38 -5.77
N GLU A 348 -20.31 -7.60 -5.92
CA GLU A 348 -20.84 -8.41 -4.81
C GLU A 348 -19.78 -8.64 -3.73
N ARG A 349 -18.53 -8.95 -4.12
CA ARG A 349 -17.42 -9.09 -3.18
C ARG A 349 -17.07 -7.77 -2.51
N ALA A 350 -17.01 -6.70 -3.28
CA ALA A 350 -16.69 -5.36 -2.79
C ALA A 350 -17.71 -4.86 -1.75
N HIS A 351 -18.99 -5.09 -1.99
CA HIS A 351 -20.06 -4.75 -1.06
C HIS A 351 -19.84 -5.34 0.34
N LYS A 352 -19.36 -6.58 0.43
CA LYS A 352 -19.11 -7.26 1.73
C LYS A 352 -18.01 -6.60 2.57
N SER A 353 -17.15 -5.80 1.95
CA SER A 353 -16.09 -5.01 2.61
C SER A 353 -16.46 -3.52 2.74
N GLY A 354 -17.73 -3.17 2.67
CA GLY A 354 -18.22 -1.81 2.92
C GLY A 354 -18.02 -0.83 1.76
N VAL A 355 -17.76 -1.30 0.54
CA VAL A 355 -17.57 -0.43 -0.63
C VAL A 355 -18.85 0.31 -0.96
N THR A 356 -18.73 1.62 -1.12
CA THR A 356 -19.78 2.54 -1.54
C THR A 356 -19.42 3.26 -2.85
N TYR A 357 -18.13 3.45 -3.10
CA TYR A 357 -17.61 4.21 -4.24
C TYR A 357 -16.67 3.35 -5.05
N VAL A 358 -16.83 3.38 -6.38
CA VAL A 358 -16.05 2.55 -7.30
C VAL A 358 -15.49 3.40 -8.44
N ALA A 359 -14.24 3.19 -8.80
CA ALA A 359 -13.64 3.70 -10.02
C ALA A 359 -13.02 2.54 -10.81
N GLN A 360 -13.45 2.38 -12.05
CA GLN A 360 -12.96 1.36 -12.98
C GLN A 360 -12.91 1.92 -14.39
N THR A 361 -12.20 1.22 -15.28
CA THR A 361 -12.00 1.69 -16.65
C THR A 361 -13.30 1.75 -17.47
N GLY A 362 -14.17 0.72 -17.35
CA GLY A 362 -15.27 0.51 -18.27
C GLY A 362 -14.81 -0.13 -19.59
N GLY A 363 -15.76 -0.39 -20.49
CA GLY A 363 -15.50 -0.98 -21.82
C GLY A 363 -15.59 -2.51 -21.87
N SER A 364 -16.14 -3.14 -20.83
CA SER A 364 -16.52 -4.56 -20.88
C SER A 364 -17.85 -4.76 -21.62
N ILE A 365 -17.98 -5.89 -22.32
CA ILE A 365 -19.27 -6.32 -22.91
C ILE A 365 -20.35 -6.49 -21.83
N ARG A 366 -19.95 -6.65 -20.57
CA ARG A 366 -20.84 -6.89 -19.42
C ARG A 366 -20.90 -5.69 -18.47
N ASP A 367 -20.59 -4.47 -18.93
CA ASP A 367 -20.70 -3.27 -18.11
C ASP A 367 -22.10 -3.06 -17.56
N ASP A 368 -23.15 -3.43 -18.33
CA ASP A 368 -24.53 -3.42 -17.88
C ASP A 368 -24.75 -4.22 -16.60
N ASN A 369 -24.24 -5.45 -16.52
CA ASN A 369 -24.33 -6.31 -15.34
C ASN A 369 -23.55 -5.75 -14.15
N VAL A 370 -22.39 -5.15 -14.39
CA VAL A 370 -21.56 -4.52 -13.35
C VAL A 370 -22.26 -3.29 -12.76
N ILE A 371 -22.83 -2.43 -13.62
CA ILE A 371 -23.59 -1.23 -13.21
C ILE A 371 -24.85 -1.61 -12.45
N GLU A 372 -25.63 -2.60 -12.97
CA GLU A 372 -26.83 -3.10 -12.29
C GLU A 372 -26.53 -3.62 -10.88
N THR A 373 -25.41 -4.34 -10.73
CA THR A 373 -24.98 -4.83 -9.42
C THR A 373 -24.60 -3.69 -8.48
N ALA A 374 -23.92 -2.65 -8.97
CA ALA A 374 -23.59 -1.45 -8.19
C ALA A 374 -24.86 -0.69 -7.78
N ASP A 375 -25.83 -0.55 -8.68
CA ASP A 375 -27.12 0.08 -8.40
C ASP A 375 -27.93 -0.68 -7.35
N LYS A 376 -27.87 -2.02 -7.36
CA LYS A 376 -28.51 -2.89 -6.34
C LYS A 376 -28.09 -2.51 -4.91
N TYR A 377 -26.82 -2.10 -4.76
CA TYR A 377 -26.24 -1.71 -3.47
C TYR A 377 -26.14 -0.18 -3.28
N ASN A 378 -26.81 0.60 -4.12
CA ASN A 378 -26.78 2.06 -4.11
C ASN A 378 -25.34 2.65 -4.13
N MET A 379 -24.43 2.00 -4.82
CA MET A 379 -23.06 2.47 -4.99
C MET A 379 -22.99 3.61 -6.02
N THR A 380 -21.98 4.47 -5.89
CA THR A 380 -21.57 5.43 -6.92
C THR A 380 -20.39 4.85 -7.68
N MET A 381 -20.51 4.68 -9.00
CA MET A 381 -19.46 4.15 -9.86
C MET A 381 -19.08 5.16 -10.95
N ALA A 382 -17.80 5.50 -11.03
CA ALA A 382 -17.21 6.28 -12.11
C ALA A 382 -16.47 5.36 -13.08
N MET A 383 -16.66 5.59 -14.39
CA MET A 383 -15.83 5.01 -15.45
C MET A 383 -14.72 5.98 -15.81
N THR A 384 -13.48 5.54 -15.59
CA THR A 384 -12.31 6.40 -15.78
C THR A 384 -11.84 6.47 -17.23
N HIS A 385 -12.20 5.48 -18.06
CA HIS A 385 -11.70 5.29 -19.42
C HIS A 385 -10.17 5.16 -19.52
N ILE A 386 -9.50 4.93 -18.39
CA ILE A 386 -8.05 4.81 -18.29
C ILE A 386 -7.70 3.41 -17.79
N ARG A 387 -6.93 2.66 -18.58
CA ARG A 387 -6.34 1.39 -18.13
C ARG A 387 -4.97 1.65 -17.50
N LEU A 388 -4.73 1.05 -16.34
CA LEU A 388 -3.54 1.30 -15.52
C LEU A 388 -2.65 0.03 -15.40
N PHE A 389 -2.59 -0.81 -16.42
CA PHE A 389 -1.75 -1.99 -16.38
C PHE A 389 -0.28 -1.64 -16.13
N HIS A 390 0.32 -2.41 -15.23
CA HIS A 390 1.72 -2.31 -14.84
C HIS A 390 2.35 -3.71 -14.87
N HIS A 391 3.38 -3.87 -15.70
CA HIS A 391 4.08 -5.16 -15.90
C HIS A 391 5.58 -5.03 -15.85
#